data_34d0e4c5ad7b54bacf4e42e85ebd591a
#
_entry.id   34d0e4c5ad7b54bacf4e42e85ebd591a
#
_cell.length_a   1.000
_cell.length_b   1.000
_cell.length_c   1.000
_cell.angle_alpha   90.00
_cell.angle_beta   90.00
_cell.angle_gamma   90.00
#
_symmetry.space_group_name_H-M   'P 1'
#
loop_
_entity.id
_entity.type
_entity.pdbx_description
1 polymer ?
#
loop_
_entity_poly.entity_id
_entity_poly.type
_entity_poly.pdbx_seq_one_letter_code
_entity_poly.pdbx_strand_id
1 'polypeptide(L)'
;MKGSKLTSNALHPGVITTKLLEAGFAMKGASLEEGAETSVYLASSPEVEGVTGKYFVKKRPQPYNPIADNAELRKRFWEHSCRLVGISEF
;
A
#
# COMPACT_ATOMS: atom_id res chain seq x y z
N MET A 1 2.72 -7.17 -14.81
CA MET A 1 1.41 -7.77 -14.52
C MET A 1 0.35 -7.48 -15.58
N LYS A 2 0.79 -6.94 -16.70
CA LYS A 2 -0.08 -6.64 -17.84
C LYS A 2 -0.73 -7.93 -18.36
N GLY A 3 -2.05 -7.94 -18.51
CA GLY A 3 -2.81 -9.11 -18.93
C GLY A 3 -3.15 -10.09 -17.82
N SER A 4 -2.68 -9.84 -16.60
CA SER A 4 -2.99 -10.64 -15.43
C SER A 4 -4.29 -10.18 -14.76
N LYS A 5 -4.96 -11.09 -14.05
CA LYS A 5 -6.09 -10.77 -13.20
C LYS A 5 -5.68 -10.24 -11.82
N LEU A 6 -4.37 -10.15 -11.58
CA LEU A 6 -3.87 -9.60 -10.32
C LEU A 6 -4.04 -8.09 -10.30
N THR A 7 -4.37 -7.58 -9.13
CA THR A 7 -4.39 -6.15 -8.86
C THR A 7 -3.43 -5.84 -7.71
N SER A 8 -2.89 -4.63 -7.71
CA SER A 8 -1.98 -4.18 -6.66
C SER A 8 -2.34 -2.75 -6.29
N ASN A 9 -2.58 -2.53 -5.02
CA ASN A 9 -2.94 -1.22 -4.48
C ASN A 9 -2.12 -0.97 -3.23
N ALA A 10 -1.96 0.30 -2.88
CA ALA A 10 -1.34 0.70 -1.64
C ALA A 10 -2.40 1.24 -0.69
N LEU A 11 -2.15 1.16 0.61
CA LEU A 11 -3.05 1.72 1.59
C LEU A 11 -2.28 2.36 2.75
N HIS A 12 -2.93 3.31 3.42
CA HIS A 12 -2.47 3.87 4.68
C HIS A 12 -3.42 3.36 5.76
N PRO A 13 -2.94 2.58 6.73
CA PRO A 13 -3.83 2.01 7.76
C PRO A 13 -4.28 3.02 8.81
N GLY A 14 -3.68 4.21 8.82
CA GLY A 14 -3.95 5.21 9.83
C GLY A 14 -3.05 5.07 11.05
N VAL A 15 -3.29 5.89 12.06
CA VAL A 15 -2.61 5.80 13.35
C VAL A 15 -3.40 4.81 14.20
N ILE A 16 -2.77 3.68 14.52
CA ILE A 16 -3.44 2.55 15.17
C ILE A 16 -2.84 2.34 16.56
N THR A 17 -3.70 2.09 17.56
CA THR A 17 -3.25 1.80 18.91
C THR A 17 -2.62 0.42 18.96
N THR A 18 -1.31 0.38 18.91
CA THR A 18 -0.49 -0.83 19.00
C THR A 18 0.52 -0.66 20.12
N LYS A 19 1.16 -1.76 20.51
CA LYS A 19 2.25 -1.69 21.48
C LYS A 19 3.38 -0.79 21.03
N LEU A 20 3.66 -0.77 19.73
CA LEU A 20 4.69 0.08 19.16
C LEU A 20 4.32 1.56 19.29
N LEU A 21 3.06 1.91 18.99
CA LEU A 21 2.59 3.29 19.11
C LEU A 21 2.64 3.76 20.56
N GLU A 22 2.14 2.96 21.49
CA GLU A 22 2.14 3.28 22.91
C GLU A 22 3.55 3.46 23.46
N ALA A 23 4.48 2.61 23.04
CA ALA A 23 5.87 2.65 23.50
C ALA A 23 6.65 3.84 22.95
N GLY A 24 6.36 4.25 21.70
CA GLY A 24 7.18 5.24 20.99
C GLY A 24 6.61 6.65 20.95
N PHE A 25 5.31 6.82 21.05
CA PHE A 25 4.67 8.10 20.74
C PHE A 25 3.74 8.62 21.84
N ALA A 26 3.49 7.87 22.89
CA ALA A 26 2.60 8.25 23.99
C ALA A 26 1.25 8.80 23.51
N MET A 27 0.70 8.25 22.43
CA MET A 27 -0.57 8.68 21.85
C MET A 27 -1.43 7.46 21.53
N LYS A 28 -2.73 7.69 21.42
CA LYS A 28 -3.67 6.66 21.03
C LYS A 28 -4.18 6.92 19.62
N GLY A 29 -4.36 5.86 18.87
CA GLY A 29 -4.97 5.90 17.55
C GLY A 29 -6.25 5.10 17.49
N ALA A 30 -6.64 4.68 16.29
CA ALA A 30 -7.79 3.82 16.07
C ALA A 30 -7.54 2.41 16.65
N SER A 31 -8.61 1.64 16.81
CA SER A 31 -8.51 0.26 17.27
C SER A 31 -7.84 -0.62 16.21
N LEU A 32 -7.43 -1.83 16.63
CA LEU A 32 -6.85 -2.80 15.70
C LEU A 32 -7.85 -3.18 14.60
N GLU A 33 -9.12 -3.30 14.94
CA GLU A 33 -10.17 -3.60 13.99
C GLU A 33 -10.33 -2.48 12.95
N GLU A 34 -10.32 -1.23 13.39
CA GLU A 34 -10.36 -0.08 12.47
C GLU A 34 -9.13 -0.03 11.58
N GLY A 35 -7.95 -0.37 12.15
CA GLY A 35 -6.72 -0.41 11.39
C GLY A 35 -6.71 -1.47 10.29
N ALA A 36 -7.37 -2.59 10.52
CA ALA A 36 -7.46 -3.67 9.55
C ALA A 36 -8.54 -3.44 8.50
N GLU A 37 -9.46 -2.52 8.72
CA GLU A 37 -10.66 -2.34 7.90
C GLU A 37 -10.37 -2.13 6.42
N THR A 38 -9.45 -1.22 6.09
CA THR A 38 -9.09 -0.97 4.69
C THR A 38 -8.41 -2.17 4.04
N SER A 39 -7.56 -2.88 4.79
CA SER A 39 -6.90 -4.09 4.28
C SER A 39 -7.92 -5.17 3.94
N VAL A 40 -8.88 -5.40 4.83
CA VAL A 40 -9.95 -6.38 4.61
C VAL A 40 -10.82 -5.96 3.43
N TYR A 41 -11.15 -4.69 3.34
CA TYR A 41 -11.93 -4.12 2.24
C TYR A 41 -11.24 -4.38 0.90
N LEU A 42 -9.96 -4.06 0.78
CA LEU A 42 -9.21 -4.26 -0.46
C LEU A 42 -9.05 -5.74 -0.82
N ALA A 43 -9.01 -6.61 0.17
CA ALA A 43 -8.83 -8.04 -0.07
C ALA A 43 -10.12 -8.75 -0.48
N SER A 44 -11.28 -8.25 -0.06
CA SER A 44 -12.52 -9.03 -0.15
C SER A 44 -13.71 -8.31 -0.78
N SER A 45 -13.71 -6.98 -0.86
CA SER A 45 -14.89 -6.26 -1.37
C SER A 45 -15.03 -6.38 -2.88
N PRO A 46 -16.21 -6.74 -3.39
CA PRO A 46 -16.45 -6.72 -4.84
C PRO A 46 -16.39 -5.32 -5.44
N GLU A 47 -16.51 -4.27 -4.63
CA GLU A 47 -16.41 -2.88 -5.11
C GLU A 47 -15.03 -2.54 -5.67
N VAL A 48 -13.99 -3.25 -5.24
CA VAL A 48 -12.62 -3.02 -5.70
C VAL A 48 -12.14 -4.08 -6.68
N GLU A 49 -13.02 -4.94 -7.14
CA GLU A 49 -12.68 -5.92 -8.17
C GLU A 49 -12.22 -5.21 -9.43
N GLY A 50 -11.05 -5.56 -9.94
CA GLY A 50 -10.47 -4.91 -11.12
C GLY A 50 -9.81 -3.55 -10.86
N VAL A 51 -9.91 -3.01 -9.65
CA VAL A 51 -9.24 -1.76 -9.28
C VAL A 51 -7.77 -2.03 -8.98
N THR A 52 -6.88 -1.30 -9.63
CA THR A 52 -5.44 -1.48 -9.44
C THR A 52 -4.70 -0.15 -9.55
N GLY A 53 -3.52 -0.08 -8.96
CA GLY A 53 -2.66 1.09 -9.03
C GLY A 53 -3.15 2.29 -8.24
N LYS A 54 -3.98 2.07 -7.23
CA LYS A 54 -4.57 3.15 -6.43
C LYS A 54 -4.01 3.17 -5.01
N TYR A 55 -4.19 4.29 -4.35
CA TYR A 55 -3.81 4.51 -2.96
C TYR A 55 -5.08 4.74 -2.15
N PHE A 56 -5.27 3.98 -1.08
CA PHE A 56 -6.49 4.01 -0.28
C PHE A 56 -6.21 4.49 1.13
N VAL A 57 -7.09 5.35 1.62
CA VAL A 57 -7.15 5.79 3.02
C VAL A 57 -8.61 5.69 3.45
N LYS A 58 -8.89 5.00 4.55
CA LYS A 58 -10.26 4.80 5.06
C LYS A 58 -11.21 4.27 3.98
N LYS A 59 -10.78 3.25 3.25
CA LYS A 59 -11.54 2.60 2.20
C LYS A 59 -11.89 3.49 1.00
N ARG A 60 -11.15 4.60 0.80
CA ARG A 60 -11.38 5.53 -0.32
C ARG A 60 -10.10 5.77 -1.10
N PRO A 61 -10.16 5.81 -2.44
CA PRO A 61 -9.00 6.21 -3.22
C PRO A 61 -8.60 7.64 -2.90
N GLN A 62 -7.30 7.88 -2.74
CA GLN A 62 -6.74 9.19 -2.46
C GLN A 62 -5.62 9.52 -3.42
N PRO A 63 -5.35 10.80 -3.68
CA PRO A 63 -4.20 11.17 -4.48
C PRO A 63 -2.89 10.78 -3.78
N TYR A 64 -1.90 10.46 -4.58
CA TYR A 64 -0.55 10.15 -4.11
C TYR A 64 0.46 11.01 -4.87
N ASN A 65 1.72 10.97 -4.43
CA ASN A 65 2.77 11.76 -5.07
C ASN A 65 2.89 11.37 -6.55
N PRO A 66 2.75 12.32 -7.49
CA PRO A 66 2.79 12.03 -8.93
C PRO A 66 4.07 11.35 -9.41
N ILE A 67 5.16 11.46 -8.66
CA ILE A 67 6.41 10.80 -9.01
C ILE A 67 6.25 9.27 -9.13
N ALA A 68 5.29 8.70 -8.42
CA ALA A 68 4.98 7.28 -8.47
C ALA A 68 4.46 6.85 -9.84
N ASP A 69 3.94 7.77 -10.65
CA ASP A 69 3.45 7.49 -11.99
C ASP A 69 4.54 7.63 -13.05
N ASN A 70 5.74 8.06 -12.69
CA ASN A 70 6.86 8.15 -13.62
C ASN A 70 7.41 6.76 -13.89
N ALA A 71 7.09 6.20 -15.06
CA ALA A 71 7.47 4.83 -15.42
C ALA A 71 8.98 4.64 -15.48
N GLU A 72 9.74 5.64 -15.94
CA GLU A 72 11.19 5.57 -16.01
C GLU A 72 11.82 5.52 -14.62
N LEU A 73 11.36 6.38 -13.70
CA LEU A 73 11.85 6.38 -12.33
C LEU A 73 11.50 5.09 -11.59
N ARG A 74 10.30 4.55 -11.82
CA ARG A 74 9.90 3.25 -11.24
C ARG A 74 10.81 2.13 -11.72
N LYS A 75 11.13 2.12 -13.01
CA LYS A 75 12.02 1.13 -13.59
C LYS A 75 13.42 1.23 -13.00
N ARG A 76 13.96 2.44 -12.92
CA ARG A 76 15.30 2.68 -12.35
C ARG A 76 15.36 2.28 -10.88
N PHE A 77 14.31 2.59 -10.13
CA PHE A 77 14.22 2.20 -8.72
C PHE A 77 14.18 0.68 -8.57
N TRP A 78 13.39 0.00 -9.40
CA TRP A 78 13.30 -1.45 -9.40
C TRP A 78 14.64 -2.11 -9.71
N GLU A 79 15.29 -1.67 -10.77
CA GLU A 79 16.60 -2.19 -11.16
C GLU A 79 17.66 -1.99 -10.08
N HIS A 80 17.68 -0.80 -9.47
CA HIS A 80 18.60 -0.49 -8.38
C HIS A 80 18.34 -1.37 -7.16
N SER A 81 17.07 -1.57 -6.80
CA SER A 81 16.69 -2.42 -5.68
C SER A 81 17.10 -3.88 -5.91
N CYS A 82 16.89 -4.38 -7.12
CA CYS A 82 17.33 -5.74 -7.48
C CYS A 82 18.84 -5.90 -7.35
N ARG A 83 19.62 -4.92 -7.78
CA ARG A 83 21.07 -4.95 -7.64
C ARG A 83 21.52 -4.95 -6.18
N LEU A 84 20.86 -4.14 -5.34
CA LEU A 84 21.19 -4.05 -3.91
C LEU A 84 20.97 -5.37 -3.18
N VAL A 85 19.95 -6.12 -3.55
CA VAL A 85 19.64 -7.39 -2.89
C VAL A 85 20.24 -8.61 -3.60
N GLY A 86 20.95 -8.39 -4.72
CA GLY A 86 21.68 -9.47 -5.43
C GLY A 86 20.79 -10.37 -6.26
N ILE A 87 19.60 -9.92 -6.67
CA ILE A 87 18.76 -10.68 -7.58
C ILE A 87 18.73 -10.04 -8.96
N SER A 88 18.62 -10.86 -9.99
CA SER A 88 18.32 -10.40 -11.33
C SER A 88 16.81 -10.17 -11.42
N GLU A 89 16.26 -9.83 -12.53
CA GLU A 89 14.83 -9.56 -12.64
C GLU A 89 13.95 -10.79 -12.37
N PHE A 90 12.74 -10.50 -11.91
CA PHE A 90 11.69 -11.49 -11.87
C PHE A 90 11.17 -11.79 -13.29
#